data_bf5ba58f32ec507d2d35f1cb845c1775
#
_entry.id   bf5ba58f32ec507d2d35f1cb845c1775
#
_cell.length_a   1.000
_cell.length_b   1.000
_cell.length_c   1.000
_cell.angle_alpha   90.00
_cell.angle_beta   90.00
_cell.angle_gamma   90.00
#
_symmetry.space_group_name_H-M   'P 1'
#
loop_
_entity.id
_entity.type
_entity.pdbx_description
1 polymer ?
#
loop_
_entity_poly.entity_id
_entity_poly.type
_entity_poly.pdbx_seq_one_letter_code
_entity_poly.pdbx_strand_id
1 'polypeptide(L)'
;MNTLILLSALAAGQPLAAPATFHSPTPIAAKGDVKGGPPLVHVFELVNGTPGTVTITKVEAGCGCLRQGLSATVLPPGEKTKLALEVNTLTQPDGPNRWQAAVSYKVDAPGAQPRTGELLLQITATLAREIAVSPPQLAFSSTGAASQALQITDKRAKPLTVLKAAASAPHLTVEVGAVVNAPGGRAQPVTVKLAADAPAGHRDETVVLYTDDPECPELRVPVRVLKRVAAGVTATPEAVSVRLAPGQTEVSALVQLRSPGGKAVSIAGADSDLPGVGVKFSTGSGPVAAVRITVPEAVAAQSGRCTVRVRLSEPGGEVTIPVSWTGTKK
;
A
#
# COMPACT_ATOMS: atom_id res chain seq x y z
N MET A 1 -10.64 -20.70 91.04
CA MET A 1 -10.48 -19.59 90.04
C MET A 1 -9.66 -20.13 88.90
N ASN A 2 -10.32 -20.55 87.81
CA ASN A 2 -9.65 -21.01 86.60
C ASN A 2 -9.71 -19.93 85.52
N THR A 3 -8.59 -19.35 85.19
CA THR A 3 -8.50 -18.36 84.14
C THR A 3 -8.25 -19.06 82.78
N LEU A 4 -9.22 -18.99 81.90
CA LEU A 4 -9.15 -19.53 80.54
C LEU A 4 -8.47 -18.46 79.65
N ILE A 5 -7.30 -18.77 79.10
CA ILE A 5 -6.58 -17.90 78.12
C ILE A 5 -7.06 -18.34 76.73
N LEU A 6 -7.83 -17.49 76.03
CA LEU A 6 -8.14 -17.63 74.62
C LEU A 6 -6.98 -17.17 73.78
N LEU A 7 -6.30 -18.08 73.08
CA LEU A 7 -5.37 -17.77 72.01
C LEU A 7 -6.11 -17.45 70.73
N SER A 8 -6.15 -16.17 70.32
CA SER A 8 -6.64 -15.75 69.04
C SER A 8 -5.57 -16.00 67.97
N ALA A 9 -5.79 -17.01 67.08
CA ALA A 9 -4.92 -17.22 65.92
C ALA A 9 -5.21 -16.13 64.86
N LEU A 10 -4.28 -15.23 64.63
CA LEU A 10 -4.26 -14.34 63.45
C LEU A 10 -4.03 -15.22 62.20
N ALA A 11 -5.07 -15.39 61.41
CA ALA A 11 -4.95 -15.93 60.07
C ALA A 11 -4.25 -14.88 59.18
N ALA A 12 -2.97 -15.09 58.90
CA ALA A 12 -2.23 -14.31 57.90
C ALA A 12 -2.90 -14.53 56.53
N GLY A 13 -3.58 -13.51 56.02
CA GLY A 13 -4.18 -13.52 54.71
C GLY A 13 -3.08 -13.74 53.67
N GLN A 14 -3.12 -14.88 52.97
CA GLN A 14 -2.28 -15.13 51.82
C GLN A 14 -2.56 -14.04 50.76
N PRO A 15 -1.55 -13.38 50.22
CA PRO A 15 -1.76 -12.47 49.07
C PRO A 15 -2.41 -13.29 47.95
N LEU A 16 -3.56 -12.85 47.46
CA LEU A 16 -4.14 -13.41 46.25
C LEU A 16 -3.09 -13.35 45.15
N ALA A 17 -2.65 -14.52 44.67
CA ALA A 17 -1.75 -14.64 43.53
C ALA A 17 -2.40 -13.90 42.35
N ALA A 18 -1.68 -12.97 41.76
CA ALA A 18 -2.12 -12.28 40.55
C ALA A 18 -2.49 -13.32 39.48
N PRO A 19 -3.57 -13.10 38.73
CA PRO A 19 -3.99 -14.08 37.71
C PRO A 19 -2.84 -14.37 36.77
N ALA A 20 -2.59 -15.67 36.54
CA ALA A 20 -1.54 -16.15 35.64
C ALA A 20 -1.89 -15.79 34.18
N THR A 21 -1.50 -14.62 33.75
CA THR A 21 -1.83 -14.06 32.42
C THR A 21 -0.60 -13.63 31.66
N PHE A 22 -0.73 -13.58 30.33
CA PHE A 22 0.22 -12.84 29.50
C PHE A 22 -0.10 -11.35 29.60
N HIS A 23 0.86 -10.54 30.02
CA HIS A 23 0.64 -9.14 30.32
C HIS A 23 1.88 -8.27 30.10
N SER A 24 1.66 -6.95 30.12
CA SER A 24 2.73 -5.95 30.30
C SER A 24 2.58 -5.33 31.69
N PRO A 25 3.67 -5.18 32.47
CA PRO A 25 3.62 -4.47 33.75
C PRO A 25 3.16 -3.01 33.63
N THR A 26 3.44 -2.40 32.47
CA THR A 26 3.05 -1.01 32.16
C THR A 26 2.43 -0.96 30.76
N PRO A 27 1.16 -1.40 30.60
CA PRO A 27 0.52 -1.45 29.28
C PRO A 27 0.20 -0.05 28.71
N ILE A 28 0.26 0.98 29.52
CA ILE A 28 0.06 2.38 29.13
C ILE A 28 1.32 3.18 29.43
N ALA A 29 1.93 3.76 28.42
CA ALA A 29 3.10 4.63 28.52
C ALA A 29 2.69 6.09 28.31
N ALA A 30 2.62 6.88 29.39
CA ALA A 30 2.41 8.32 29.31
C ALA A 30 3.75 9.04 29.15
N LYS A 31 3.92 9.79 28.06
CA LYS A 31 5.17 10.48 27.70
C LYS A 31 5.17 11.99 28.01
N GLY A 32 4.00 12.53 28.44
CA GLY A 32 3.87 13.97 28.71
C GLY A 32 4.01 14.80 27.42
N ASP A 33 4.62 15.98 27.55
CA ASP A 33 4.86 16.87 26.41
C ASP A 33 6.07 16.40 25.60
N VAL A 34 5.89 16.25 24.30
CA VAL A 34 6.91 15.75 23.36
C VAL A 34 6.99 16.68 22.16
N LYS A 35 8.20 17.01 21.72
CA LYS A 35 8.42 17.73 20.46
C LYS A 35 8.13 16.80 19.28
N GLY A 36 7.28 17.27 18.38
CA GLY A 36 7.04 16.62 17.10
C GLY A 36 8.20 16.83 16.14
N GLY A 37 8.56 15.78 15.39
CA GLY A 37 9.71 15.74 14.48
C GLY A 37 10.47 14.43 14.66
N PRO A 38 11.24 14.28 15.77
CA PRO A 38 11.89 13.03 16.10
C PRO A 38 10.89 11.89 16.33
N PRO A 39 11.23 10.64 15.93
CA PRO A 39 10.39 9.48 16.26
C PRO A 39 10.25 9.32 17.79
N LEU A 40 9.01 9.09 18.25
CA LEU A 40 8.75 8.76 19.65
C LEU A 40 8.84 7.25 19.84
N VAL A 41 9.87 6.78 20.56
CA VAL A 41 10.09 5.35 20.79
C VAL A 41 9.72 4.98 22.22
N HIS A 42 9.02 3.85 22.39
CA HIS A 42 8.82 3.20 23.67
C HIS A 42 8.96 1.68 23.56
N VAL A 43 9.59 1.07 24.56
CA VAL A 43 9.77 -0.37 24.64
C VAL A 43 8.91 -0.92 25.78
N PHE A 44 7.93 -1.71 25.43
CA PHE A 44 7.11 -2.46 26.38
C PHE A 44 7.79 -3.79 26.73
N GLU A 45 7.82 -4.11 28.02
CA GLU A 45 8.11 -5.46 28.48
C GLU A 45 6.81 -6.29 28.46
N LEU A 46 6.86 -7.48 27.86
CA LEU A 46 5.78 -8.44 27.83
C LEU A 46 6.21 -9.66 28.63
N VAL A 47 5.38 -10.13 29.55
CA VAL A 47 5.70 -11.20 30.50
C VAL A 47 4.70 -12.34 30.31
N ASN A 48 5.21 -13.55 30.16
CA ASN A 48 4.40 -14.77 30.24
C ASN A 48 4.23 -15.20 31.69
N GLY A 49 3.17 -14.73 32.35
CA GLY A 49 2.79 -15.22 33.69
C GLY A 49 1.97 -16.51 33.67
N THR A 50 1.68 -17.11 32.51
CA THR A 50 0.87 -18.33 32.40
C THR A 50 1.71 -19.58 32.64
N PRO A 51 1.09 -20.73 33.00
CA PRO A 51 1.80 -22.01 33.13
C PRO A 51 2.12 -22.67 31.78
N GLY A 52 1.65 -22.12 30.66
CA GLY A 52 1.87 -22.63 29.31
C GLY A 52 2.81 -21.76 28.49
N THR A 53 3.22 -22.26 27.34
CA THR A 53 3.98 -21.47 26.36
C THR A 53 3.07 -20.47 25.66
N VAL A 54 3.45 -19.20 25.66
CA VAL A 54 2.79 -18.15 24.90
C VAL A 54 3.45 -18.01 23.54
N THR A 55 2.66 -18.05 22.47
CA THR A 55 3.10 -17.73 21.12
C THR A 55 2.39 -16.43 20.67
N ILE A 56 3.15 -15.36 20.44
CA ILE A 56 2.64 -14.12 19.86
C ILE A 56 2.41 -14.37 18.38
N THR A 57 1.14 -14.32 17.95
CA THR A 57 0.75 -14.66 16.58
C THR A 57 0.71 -13.44 15.68
N LYS A 58 0.41 -12.25 16.26
CA LYS A 58 0.30 -11.00 15.51
C LYS A 58 0.52 -9.80 16.42
N VAL A 59 1.11 -8.74 15.88
CA VAL A 59 1.09 -7.41 16.48
C VAL A 59 0.45 -6.47 15.47
N GLU A 60 -0.69 -5.89 15.82
CA GLU A 60 -1.42 -4.94 14.98
C GLU A 60 -1.22 -3.53 15.49
N ALA A 61 -0.62 -2.68 14.69
CA ALA A 61 -0.56 -1.25 14.95
C ALA A 61 -1.91 -0.60 14.60
N GLY A 62 -2.45 0.22 15.50
CA GLY A 62 -3.73 0.93 15.30
C GLY A 62 -3.68 2.02 14.21
N CYS A 63 -2.52 2.37 13.70
CA CYS A 63 -2.34 3.29 12.57
C CYS A 63 -1.07 2.95 11.78
N GLY A 64 -1.00 3.41 10.52
CA GLY A 64 0.23 3.34 9.71
C GLY A 64 1.37 4.27 10.19
N CYS A 65 1.15 4.98 11.29
CA CYS A 65 2.11 5.85 11.95
C CYS A 65 3.01 5.13 12.95
N LEU A 66 2.69 3.85 13.29
CA LEU A 66 3.43 3.01 14.23
C LEU A 66 4.27 1.98 13.49
N ARG A 67 5.54 1.88 13.88
CA ARG A 67 6.41 0.75 13.58
C ARG A 67 6.58 -0.11 14.81
N GLN A 68 6.77 -1.39 14.62
CA GLN A 68 6.93 -2.35 15.70
C GLN A 68 8.17 -3.22 15.49
N GLY A 69 8.84 -3.54 16.59
CA GLY A 69 9.96 -4.47 16.64
C GLY A 69 9.80 -5.39 17.84
N LEU A 70 9.60 -6.70 17.58
CA LEU A 70 9.44 -7.72 18.61
C LEU A 70 10.70 -8.56 18.72
N SER A 71 11.23 -8.75 19.94
CA SER A 71 12.48 -9.50 20.17
C SER A 71 12.31 -11.02 20.10
N ALA A 72 11.17 -11.54 20.58
CA ALA A 72 10.84 -12.97 20.52
C ALA A 72 9.34 -13.17 20.41
N THR A 73 8.93 -14.19 19.66
CA THR A 73 7.52 -14.53 19.45
C THR A 73 7.05 -15.71 20.32
N VAL A 74 7.96 -16.54 20.81
CA VAL A 74 7.64 -17.71 21.64
C VAL A 74 8.24 -17.54 23.03
N LEU A 75 7.42 -17.64 24.06
CA LEU A 75 7.79 -17.39 25.44
C LEU A 75 7.37 -18.57 26.32
N PRO A 76 8.31 -19.35 26.81
CA PRO A 76 8.07 -20.31 27.91
C PRO A 76 7.47 -19.65 29.14
N PRO A 77 6.90 -20.42 30.08
CA PRO A 77 6.40 -19.89 31.35
C PRO A 77 7.46 -19.06 32.10
N GLY A 78 7.07 -17.86 32.55
CA GLY A 78 7.94 -16.93 33.28
C GLY A 78 8.87 -16.08 32.42
N GLU A 79 9.01 -16.39 31.14
CA GLU A 79 9.90 -15.66 30.21
C GLU A 79 9.31 -14.31 29.79
N LYS A 80 10.22 -13.43 29.34
CA LYS A 80 9.91 -12.06 28.94
C LYS A 80 10.39 -11.76 27.53
N THR A 81 9.69 -10.86 26.85
CA THR A 81 10.15 -10.28 25.58
C THR A 81 9.94 -8.77 25.56
N LYS A 82 10.58 -8.11 24.60
CA LYS A 82 10.46 -6.66 24.41
C LYS A 82 9.75 -6.36 23.09
N LEU A 83 8.75 -5.48 23.17
CA LEU A 83 8.08 -4.93 22.00
C LEU A 83 8.40 -3.43 21.93
N ALA A 84 9.21 -3.04 20.97
CA ALA A 84 9.47 -1.64 20.66
C ALA A 84 8.35 -1.10 19.76
N LEU A 85 7.75 0.02 20.13
CA LEU A 85 6.85 0.79 19.30
C LEU A 85 7.47 2.14 18.99
N GLU A 86 7.55 2.49 17.71
CA GLU A 86 8.06 3.77 17.20
C GLU A 86 6.93 4.52 16.52
N VAL A 87 6.61 5.71 17.03
CA VAL A 87 5.59 6.62 16.47
C VAL A 87 6.27 7.61 15.54
N ASN A 88 5.82 7.71 14.29
CA ASN A 88 6.20 8.80 13.40
C ASN A 88 5.42 10.08 13.79
N THR A 89 6.03 10.93 14.58
CA THR A 89 5.40 12.15 15.11
C THR A 89 5.14 13.21 14.04
N LEU A 90 5.87 13.18 12.90
CA LEU A 90 5.67 14.13 11.79
C LEU A 90 4.28 14.05 11.15
N THR A 91 3.65 12.87 11.21
CA THR A 91 2.35 12.62 10.62
C THR A 91 1.19 12.84 11.58
N GLN A 92 1.51 13.21 12.85
CA GLN A 92 0.52 13.33 13.91
C GLN A 92 0.10 14.79 14.11
N PRO A 93 -1.15 15.06 14.54
CA PRO A 93 -1.60 16.40 14.85
C PRO A 93 -0.92 16.96 16.12
N ASP A 94 -0.91 18.29 16.26
CA ASP A 94 -0.55 18.94 17.50
C ASP A 94 -1.55 18.61 18.62
N GLY A 95 -1.11 18.69 19.88
CA GLY A 95 -1.93 18.44 21.05
C GLY A 95 -1.94 17.00 21.52
N PRO A 96 -2.96 16.59 22.28
CA PRO A 96 -3.06 15.26 22.87
C PRO A 96 -3.21 14.17 21.81
N ASN A 97 -2.34 13.15 21.89
CA ASN A 97 -2.33 12.01 20.99
C ASN A 97 -2.35 10.69 21.77
N ARG A 98 -2.92 9.67 21.14
CA ARG A 98 -2.99 8.30 21.64
C ARG A 98 -2.73 7.32 20.52
N TRP A 99 -1.76 6.42 20.73
CA TRP A 99 -1.43 5.34 19.79
C TRP A 99 -1.58 4.01 20.50
N GLN A 100 -2.11 3.03 19.78
CA GLN A 100 -2.41 1.71 20.32
C GLN A 100 -1.81 0.63 19.43
N ALA A 101 -1.41 -0.48 20.05
CA ALA A 101 -1.05 -1.72 19.37
C ALA A 101 -1.72 -2.88 20.08
N ALA A 102 -2.33 -3.79 19.32
CA ALA A 102 -2.93 -5.01 19.80
C ALA A 102 -1.97 -6.19 19.56
N VAL A 103 -1.65 -6.93 20.62
CA VAL A 103 -0.80 -8.13 20.58
C VAL A 103 -1.68 -9.35 20.72
N SER A 104 -1.95 -10.04 19.60
CA SER A 104 -2.68 -11.31 19.60
C SER A 104 -1.74 -12.45 19.96
N TYR A 105 -2.17 -13.35 20.82
CA TYR A 105 -1.36 -14.46 21.29
C TYR A 105 -2.18 -15.74 21.50
N LYS A 106 -1.47 -16.86 21.53
CA LYS A 106 -1.99 -18.19 21.86
C LYS A 106 -1.22 -18.73 23.06
N VAL A 107 -1.90 -19.39 23.98
CA VAL A 107 -1.29 -20.09 25.13
C VAL A 107 -1.50 -21.59 24.93
N ASP A 108 -0.41 -22.33 24.90
CA ASP A 108 -0.42 -23.80 24.85
C ASP A 108 0.09 -24.32 26.19
N ALA A 109 -0.84 -24.86 27.02
CA ALA A 109 -0.50 -25.45 28.31
C ALA A 109 -0.68 -26.99 28.29
N PRO A 110 0.22 -27.76 28.92
CA PRO A 110 0.10 -29.20 28.97
C PRO A 110 -1.25 -29.67 29.54
N GLY A 111 -1.94 -30.55 28.82
CA GLY A 111 -3.22 -31.12 29.25
C GLY A 111 -4.44 -30.17 29.15
N ALA A 112 -4.27 -28.99 28.59
CA ALA A 112 -5.35 -28.02 28.37
C ALA A 112 -5.54 -27.71 26.89
N GLN A 113 -6.76 -27.29 26.53
CA GLN A 113 -7.01 -26.78 25.18
C GLN A 113 -6.29 -25.43 24.98
N PRO A 114 -5.71 -25.17 23.79
CA PRO A 114 -5.09 -23.90 23.47
C PRO A 114 -6.06 -22.74 23.67
N ARG A 115 -5.60 -21.65 24.27
CA ARG A 115 -6.39 -20.43 24.47
C ARG A 115 -5.76 -19.29 23.67
N THR A 116 -6.59 -18.48 23.06
CA THR A 116 -6.16 -17.24 22.39
C THR A 116 -6.55 -16.03 23.24
N GLY A 117 -5.79 -14.96 23.12
CA GLY A 117 -6.06 -13.70 23.80
C GLY A 117 -5.47 -12.52 23.06
N GLU A 118 -5.78 -11.34 23.55
CA GLU A 118 -5.27 -10.09 23.04
C GLU A 118 -4.79 -9.20 24.19
N LEU A 119 -3.64 -8.56 24.03
CA LEU A 119 -3.07 -7.58 24.95
C LEU A 119 -3.01 -6.23 24.25
N LEU A 120 -3.71 -5.23 24.79
CA LEU A 120 -3.70 -3.88 24.29
C LEU A 120 -2.59 -3.06 24.95
N LEU A 121 -1.74 -2.42 24.14
CA LEU A 121 -0.69 -1.52 24.57
C LEU A 121 -0.98 -0.11 24.05
N GLN A 122 -0.65 0.90 24.86
CA GLN A 122 -0.97 2.28 24.54
C GLN A 122 0.19 3.22 24.85
N ILE A 123 0.45 4.16 23.96
CA ILE A 123 1.34 5.32 24.20
C ILE A 123 0.46 6.57 24.16
N THR A 124 0.64 7.49 25.10
CA THR A 124 0.00 8.81 25.11
C THR A 124 1.05 9.90 25.21
N ALA A 125 0.86 10.99 24.48
CA ALA A 125 1.69 12.19 24.57
C ALA A 125 0.92 13.43 24.08
N THR A 126 1.36 14.61 24.54
CA THR A 126 0.96 15.90 23.96
C THR A 126 2.07 16.36 23.02
N LEU A 127 1.78 16.44 21.72
CA LEU A 127 2.77 16.87 20.74
C LEU A 127 2.74 18.39 20.56
N ALA A 128 3.94 18.98 20.59
CA ALA A 128 4.19 20.35 20.14
C ALA A 128 4.99 20.30 18.83
N ARG A 129 4.38 20.72 17.71
CA ARG A 129 4.95 20.58 16.38
C ARG A 129 5.72 21.85 15.98
N GLU A 130 7.03 21.80 16.14
CA GLU A 130 7.95 22.85 15.67
C GLU A 130 8.38 22.62 14.22
N ILE A 131 8.51 21.34 13.80
CA ILE A 131 8.79 20.89 12.43
C ILE A 131 7.52 20.30 11.85
N ALA A 132 7.11 20.79 10.68
CA ALA A 132 5.96 20.28 9.96
C ALA A 132 6.32 19.88 8.54
N VAL A 133 5.74 18.77 8.09
CA VAL A 133 5.77 18.32 6.69
C VAL A 133 4.35 18.42 6.16
N SER A 134 4.15 19.13 5.06
CA SER A 134 2.84 19.35 4.46
C SER A 134 2.87 19.04 2.95
N PRO A 135 2.08 18.08 2.47
CA PRO A 135 1.25 17.16 3.23
C PRO A 135 2.10 16.16 4.05
N PRO A 136 1.60 15.61 5.18
CA PRO A 136 2.36 14.72 6.06
C PRO A 136 2.60 13.33 5.45
N GLN A 137 1.89 13.00 4.38
CA GLN A 137 2.06 11.82 3.54
C GLN A 137 1.76 12.16 2.09
N LEU A 138 2.33 11.41 1.16
CA LEU A 138 2.03 11.51 -0.27
C LEU A 138 1.18 10.32 -0.72
N ALA A 139 0.27 10.56 -1.69
CA ALA A 139 -0.56 9.50 -2.25
C ALA A 139 -0.62 9.63 -3.77
N PHE A 140 0.03 8.72 -4.47
CA PHE A 140 -0.02 8.64 -5.93
C PHE A 140 -1.15 7.69 -6.36
N SER A 141 -1.99 8.13 -7.29
CA SER A 141 -2.94 7.30 -8.01
C SER A 141 -2.80 7.60 -9.50
N SER A 142 -2.09 6.76 -10.25
CA SER A 142 -1.69 7.08 -11.62
C SER A 142 -1.61 5.82 -12.50
N THR A 143 -1.84 6.01 -13.80
CA THR A 143 -1.56 5.04 -14.86
C THR A 143 -0.19 5.28 -15.53
N GLY A 144 0.36 6.48 -15.42
CA GLY A 144 1.64 6.91 -16.01
C GLY A 144 2.60 7.47 -14.96
N ALA A 145 3.52 8.33 -15.38
CA ALA A 145 4.34 9.13 -14.49
C ALA A 145 3.48 10.12 -13.69
N ALA A 146 3.90 10.44 -12.48
CA ALA A 146 3.24 11.42 -11.65
C ALA A 146 4.25 12.14 -10.75
N SER A 147 3.91 13.35 -10.32
CA SER A 147 4.75 14.15 -9.44
C SER A 147 3.91 14.79 -8.35
N GLN A 148 4.42 14.81 -7.12
CA GLN A 148 3.82 15.51 -5.99
C GLN A 148 4.89 16.27 -5.24
N ALA A 149 4.52 17.42 -4.67
CA ALA A 149 5.39 18.22 -3.83
C ALA A 149 4.94 18.14 -2.37
N LEU A 150 5.90 18.22 -1.47
CA LEU A 150 5.69 18.50 -0.06
C LEU A 150 6.59 19.65 0.37
N GLN A 151 6.25 20.26 1.49
CA GLN A 151 6.99 21.35 2.08
C GLN A 151 7.34 21.01 3.52
N ILE A 152 8.61 21.17 3.87
CA ILE A 152 9.08 21.12 5.25
C ILE A 152 9.09 22.55 5.78
N THR A 153 8.44 22.77 6.92
CA THR A 153 8.45 24.07 7.61
C THR A 153 9.05 23.87 9.00
N ASP A 154 10.01 24.69 9.38
CA ASP A 154 10.62 24.67 10.70
C ASP A 154 10.53 26.05 11.33
N LYS A 155 9.89 26.13 12.52
CA LYS A 155 9.63 27.35 13.27
C LYS A 155 10.62 27.59 14.40
N ARG A 156 11.59 26.69 14.58
CA ARG A 156 12.58 26.80 15.66
C ARG A 156 13.54 27.94 15.39
N ALA A 157 14.19 28.40 16.45
CA ALA A 157 15.23 29.46 16.37
C ALA A 157 16.41 29.05 15.47
N LYS A 158 16.75 27.74 15.45
CA LYS A 158 17.74 27.15 14.58
C LYS A 158 17.02 26.12 13.67
N PRO A 159 16.50 26.54 12.52
CA PRO A 159 15.78 25.65 11.62
C PRO A 159 16.72 24.64 10.96
N LEU A 160 16.25 23.41 10.76
CA LEU A 160 16.97 22.38 10.01
C LEU A 160 17.02 22.68 8.50
N THR A 161 17.96 22.02 7.83
CA THR A 161 18.08 21.99 6.38
C THR A 161 18.12 20.53 5.92
N VAL A 162 17.33 20.17 4.90
CA VAL A 162 17.43 18.86 4.26
C VAL A 162 18.62 18.87 3.33
N LEU A 163 19.58 18.01 3.61
CA LEU A 163 20.84 17.88 2.85
C LEU A 163 20.72 16.90 1.69
N LYS A 164 19.96 15.82 1.91
CA LYS A 164 19.83 14.69 0.99
C LYS A 164 18.47 14.02 1.19
N ALA A 165 17.97 13.38 0.15
CA ALA A 165 16.78 12.53 0.21
C ALA A 165 17.02 11.18 -0.45
N ALA A 166 16.32 10.14 0.04
CA ALA A 166 16.30 8.81 -0.55
C ALA A 166 14.87 8.25 -0.53
N ALA A 167 14.50 7.53 -1.57
CA ALA A 167 13.26 6.77 -1.60
C ALA A 167 13.52 5.29 -1.33
N SER A 168 12.55 4.59 -0.72
CA SER A 168 12.63 3.15 -0.44
C SER A 168 12.55 2.28 -1.71
N ALA A 169 12.09 2.85 -2.82
CA ALA A 169 11.87 2.12 -4.06
C ALA A 169 12.51 2.84 -5.27
N PRO A 170 13.06 2.10 -6.24
CA PRO A 170 13.77 2.67 -7.39
C PRO A 170 12.86 3.44 -8.36
N HIS A 171 11.57 3.18 -8.34
CA HIS A 171 10.57 3.87 -9.16
C HIS A 171 10.12 5.23 -8.59
N LEU A 172 10.66 5.62 -7.43
CA LEU A 172 10.47 6.95 -6.84
C LEU A 172 11.79 7.72 -6.90
N THR A 173 11.75 8.94 -7.40
CA THR A 173 12.87 9.89 -7.34
C THR A 173 12.49 11.10 -6.52
N VAL A 174 13.46 11.67 -5.81
CA VAL A 174 13.24 12.78 -4.88
C VAL A 174 14.20 13.92 -5.22
N GLU A 175 13.64 15.11 -5.37
CA GLU A 175 14.38 16.34 -5.62
C GLU A 175 14.17 17.29 -4.43
N VAL A 176 15.26 17.70 -3.80
CA VAL A 176 15.24 18.67 -2.68
C VAL A 176 15.45 20.07 -3.25
N GLY A 177 14.50 20.95 -3.02
CA GLY A 177 14.58 22.35 -3.46
C GLY A 177 15.38 23.24 -2.49
N ALA A 178 15.59 24.47 -2.92
CA ALA A 178 16.28 25.48 -2.10
C ALA A 178 15.43 25.88 -0.88
N VAL A 179 16.11 26.20 0.21
CA VAL A 179 15.47 26.76 1.41
C VAL A 179 14.97 28.18 1.12
N VAL A 180 13.75 28.47 1.53
CA VAL A 180 13.12 29.79 1.39
C VAL A 180 12.62 30.29 2.74
N ASN A 181 12.60 31.62 2.94
CA ASN A 181 11.97 32.22 4.10
C ASN A 181 10.44 32.23 3.88
N ALA A 182 9.70 31.79 4.88
CA ALA A 182 8.25 31.75 4.86
C ALA A 182 7.66 32.42 6.11
N PRO A 183 6.40 32.88 6.08
CA PRO A 183 5.75 33.38 7.28
C PRO A 183 5.80 32.34 8.41
N GLY A 184 6.42 32.71 9.52
CA GLY A 184 6.54 31.83 10.71
C GLY A 184 7.69 30.83 10.68
N GLY A 185 8.71 31.01 9.83
CA GLY A 185 9.90 30.16 9.85
C GLY A 185 10.56 29.98 8.49
N ARG A 186 11.38 28.93 8.36
CA ARG A 186 12.00 28.51 7.09
C ARG A 186 11.18 27.39 6.46
N ALA A 187 11.14 27.39 5.13
CA ALA A 187 10.47 26.37 4.37
C ALA A 187 11.42 25.78 3.31
N GLN A 188 11.34 24.48 3.09
CA GLN A 188 12.10 23.79 2.05
C GLN A 188 11.19 22.86 1.28
N PRO A 189 10.99 23.09 -0.05
CA PRO A 189 10.17 22.23 -0.89
C PRO A 189 10.92 20.96 -1.25
N VAL A 190 10.19 19.85 -1.35
CA VAL A 190 10.69 18.56 -1.85
C VAL A 190 9.69 18.03 -2.85
N THR A 191 10.17 17.63 -4.02
CA THR A 191 9.34 17.02 -5.08
C THR A 191 9.64 15.53 -5.16
N VAL A 192 8.58 14.72 -5.12
CA VAL A 192 8.66 13.27 -5.30
C VAL A 192 8.00 12.92 -6.64
N LYS A 193 8.72 12.15 -7.46
CA LYS A 193 8.29 11.74 -8.79
C LYS A 193 8.14 10.22 -8.85
N LEU A 194 7.01 9.77 -9.37
CA LEU A 194 6.73 8.36 -9.66
C LEU A 194 7.03 8.10 -11.14
N ALA A 195 7.84 7.10 -11.42
CA ALA A 195 8.18 6.69 -12.78
C ALA A 195 6.98 6.11 -13.55
N ALA A 196 6.99 6.26 -14.88
CA ALA A 196 5.93 5.73 -15.74
C ALA A 196 5.84 4.20 -15.71
N ASP A 197 6.97 3.54 -15.63
CA ASP A 197 7.18 2.09 -15.60
C ASP A 197 7.09 1.46 -14.20
N ALA A 198 6.70 2.25 -13.18
CA ALA A 198 6.46 1.73 -11.84
C ALA A 198 5.49 0.53 -11.89
N PRO A 199 5.79 -0.57 -11.17
CA PRO A 199 4.96 -1.77 -11.19
C PRO A 199 3.53 -1.48 -10.75
N ALA A 200 2.54 -2.09 -11.43
CA ALA A 200 1.13 -1.95 -11.08
C ALA A 200 0.83 -2.54 -9.70
N GLY A 201 -0.20 -2.00 -9.05
CA GLY A 201 -0.68 -2.45 -7.75
C GLY A 201 -0.57 -1.38 -6.66
N HIS A 202 -0.93 -1.77 -5.43
CA HIS A 202 -0.83 -0.94 -4.23
C HIS A 202 0.51 -1.20 -3.53
N ARG A 203 1.19 -0.13 -3.11
CA ARG A 203 2.48 -0.18 -2.38
C ARG A 203 2.52 0.92 -1.35
N ASP A 204 3.09 0.59 -0.19
CA ASP A 204 3.43 1.54 0.85
C ASP A 204 4.95 1.72 0.86
N GLU A 205 5.39 2.91 0.52
CA GLU A 205 6.78 3.30 0.38
C GLU A 205 7.13 4.42 1.37
N THR A 206 8.40 4.76 1.46
CA THR A 206 8.88 5.82 2.35
C THR A 206 9.91 6.68 1.63
N VAL A 207 9.80 8.00 1.80
CA VAL A 207 10.87 8.95 1.48
C VAL A 207 11.55 9.33 2.77
N VAL A 208 12.87 9.18 2.82
CA VAL A 208 13.71 9.59 3.94
C VAL A 208 14.45 10.87 3.56
N LEU A 209 14.28 11.92 4.34
CA LEU A 209 14.94 13.20 4.18
C LEU A 209 16.00 13.31 5.28
N TYR A 210 17.27 13.39 4.92
CA TYR A 210 18.41 13.53 5.83
C TYR A 210 18.68 15.00 6.07
N THR A 211 18.82 15.38 7.32
CA THR A 211 18.96 16.78 7.73
C THR A 211 20.32 17.06 8.37
N ASP A 212 20.61 18.34 8.59
CA ASP A 212 21.77 18.83 9.36
C ASP A 212 21.52 18.90 10.87
N ASP A 213 20.32 18.48 11.32
CA ASP A 213 19.91 18.56 12.72
C ASP A 213 20.21 17.27 13.48
N PRO A 214 21.05 17.27 14.52
CA PRO A 214 21.36 16.07 15.31
C PRO A 214 20.18 15.53 16.12
N GLU A 215 19.18 16.36 16.47
CA GLU A 215 17.96 15.91 17.15
C GLU A 215 16.96 15.27 16.17
N CYS A 216 17.04 15.66 14.89
CA CYS A 216 16.18 15.19 13.81
C CYS A 216 17.01 14.78 12.58
N PRO A 217 17.93 13.81 12.68
CA PRO A 217 18.86 13.49 11.59
C PRO A 217 18.15 12.97 10.34
N GLU A 218 16.93 12.47 10.48
CA GLU A 218 16.09 12.03 9.37
C GLU A 218 14.61 12.31 9.62
N LEU A 219 13.91 12.69 8.56
CA LEU A 219 12.45 12.82 8.53
C LEU A 219 11.90 11.78 7.57
N ARG A 220 10.94 10.98 8.02
CA ARG A 220 10.36 9.88 7.23
C ARG A 220 8.95 10.24 6.77
N VAL A 221 8.76 10.34 5.47
CA VAL A 221 7.49 10.69 4.84
C VAL A 221 6.89 9.44 4.20
N PRO A 222 5.73 8.97 4.66
CA PRO A 222 5.02 7.87 4.02
C PRO A 222 4.56 8.24 2.61
N VAL A 223 4.68 7.28 1.68
CA VAL A 223 4.24 7.44 0.29
C VAL A 223 3.38 6.24 -0.09
N ARG A 224 2.10 6.47 -0.34
CA ARG A 224 1.22 5.44 -0.88
C ARG A 224 1.17 5.53 -2.39
N VAL A 225 1.38 4.42 -3.06
CA VAL A 225 1.35 4.32 -4.52
C VAL A 225 0.27 3.34 -4.93
N LEU A 226 -0.74 3.84 -5.64
CA LEU A 226 -1.70 3.03 -6.38
C LEU A 226 -1.40 3.19 -7.87
N LYS A 227 -0.54 2.33 -8.39
CA LYS A 227 -0.25 2.28 -9.82
C LYS A 227 -1.30 1.42 -10.52
N ARG A 228 -2.12 2.06 -11.35
CA ARG A 228 -3.14 1.36 -12.16
C ARG A 228 -2.52 0.93 -13.48
N VAL A 229 -2.92 -0.23 -13.97
CA VAL A 229 -2.66 -0.60 -15.36
C VAL A 229 -3.42 0.40 -16.22
N ALA A 230 -2.75 1.00 -17.19
CA ALA A 230 -3.44 1.78 -18.21
C ALA A 230 -4.44 0.82 -18.89
N ALA A 231 -5.72 1.14 -18.85
CA ALA A 231 -6.69 0.37 -19.59
C ALA A 231 -6.27 0.44 -21.06
N GLY A 232 -6.03 -0.73 -21.66
CA GLY A 232 -5.61 -0.84 -23.04
C GLY A 232 -6.67 -0.31 -24.00
N VAL A 233 -6.31 -0.18 -25.25
CA VAL A 233 -7.27 0.10 -26.33
C VAL A 233 -8.29 -1.04 -26.38
N THR A 234 -9.58 -0.69 -26.34
CA THR A 234 -10.69 -1.65 -26.43
C THR A 234 -11.23 -1.72 -27.84
N ALA A 235 -11.56 -2.93 -28.27
CA ALA A 235 -12.26 -3.19 -29.54
C ALA A 235 -13.78 -3.19 -29.31
N THR A 236 -14.52 -2.59 -30.23
CA THR A 236 -15.99 -2.62 -30.23
C THR A 236 -16.50 -2.97 -31.63
N PRO A 237 -17.11 -4.14 -31.81
CA PRO A 237 -17.32 -5.21 -30.83
C PRO A 237 -16.01 -5.89 -30.40
N GLU A 238 -15.98 -6.48 -29.20
CA GLU A 238 -14.80 -7.21 -28.67
C GLU A 238 -14.51 -8.50 -29.44
N ALA A 239 -15.55 -9.09 -30.06
CA ALA A 239 -15.48 -10.24 -30.91
C ALA A 239 -16.42 -10.07 -32.11
N VAL A 240 -16.02 -10.61 -33.25
CA VAL A 240 -16.78 -10.57 -34.50
C VAL A 240 -17.41 -11.94 -34.79
N SER A 241 -18.72 -11.96 -35.02
CA SER A 241 -19.41 -13.15 -35.52
C SER A 241 -20.14 -12.77 -36.79
N VAL A 242 -19.80 -13.41 -37.90
CA VAL A 242 -20.39 -13.13 -39.22
C VAL A 242 -21.00 -14.36 -39.85
N ARG A 243 -21.97 -14.14 -40.74
CA ARG A 243 -22.61 -15.19 -41.56
C ARG A 243 -22.68 -14.69 -42.97
N LEU A 244 -22.17 -15.51 -43.88
CA LEU A 244 -22.30 -15.23 -45.32
C LEU A 244 -23.72 -15.57 -45.77
N ALA A 245 -24.41 -14.62 -46.41
CA ALA A 245 -25.71 -14.88 -46.99
C ALA A 245 -25.58 -15.57 -48.37
N PRO A 246 -26.59 -16.35 -48.81
CA PRO A 246 -26.57 -16.97 -50.11
C PRO A 246 -26.35 -15.96 -51.24
N GLY A 247 -25.39 -16.25 -52.12
CA GLY A 247 -25.04 -15.38 -53.26
C GLY A 247 -24.05 -14.24 -52.93
N GLN A 248 -23.60 -14.11 -51.69
CA GLN A 248 -22.53 -13.19 -51.37
C GLN A 248 -21.16 -13.84 -51.56
N THR A 249 -20.21 -13.10 -52.12
CA THR A 249 -18.82 -13.53 -52.32
C THR A 249 -17.91 -13.26 -51.14
N GLU A 250 -18.34 -12.39 -50.24
CA GLU A 250 -17.62 -12.03 -48.99
C GLU A 250 -18.58 -11.44 -47.96
N VAL A 251 -18.17 -11.47 -46.70
CA VAL A 251 -18.80 -10.75 -45.60
C VAL A 251 -17.78 -9.94 -44.84
N SER A 252 -18.13 -8.71 -44.49
CA SER A 252 -17.23 -7.82 -43.77
C SER A 252 -17.85 -7.36 -42.46
N ALA A 253 -16.99 -7.17 -41.46
CA ALA A 253 -17.32 -6.52 -40.19
C ALA A 253 -16.37 -5.34 -39.92
N LEU A 254 -16.89 -4.32 -39.26
CA LEU A 254 -16.14 -3.15 -38.83
C LEU A 254 -15.97 -3.21 -37.30
N VAL A 255 -14.75 -3.11 -36.85
CA VAL A 255 -14.38 -3.02 -35.41
C VAL A 255 -13.77 -1.66 -35.15
N GLN A 256 -14.25 -0.96 -34.15
CA GLN A 256 -13.69 0.31 -33.68
C GLN A 256 -12.75 0.07 -32.52
N LEU A 257 -11.58 0.68 -32.56
CA LEU A 257 -10.62 0.69 -31.48
C LEU A 257 -10.65 2.05 -30.78
N ARG A 258 -10.80 2.02 -29.45
CA ARG A 258 -10.86 3.25 -28.64
C ARG A 258 -9.95 3.14 -27.43
N SER A 259 -9.22 4.22 -27.13
CA SER A 259 -8.46 4.33 -25.90
C SER A 259 -9.31 4.99 -24.80
N PRO A 260 -9.22 4.53 -23.55
CA PRO A 260 -9.87 5.21 -22.43
C PRO A 260 -9.42 6.66 -22.31
N GLY A 261 -10.40 7.55 -22.02
CA GLY A 261 -10.13 8.98 -21.91
C GLY A 261 -9.92 9.70 -23.25
N GLY A 262 -10.27 9.05 -24.39
CA GLY A 262 -10.23 9.72 -25.71
C GLY A 262 -8.83 9.98 -26.24
N LYS A 263 -7.80 9.31 -25.68
CA LYS A 263 -6.42 9.40 -26.22
C LYS A 263 -6.37 8.88 -27.64
N ALA A 264 -5.44 9.42 -28.42
CA ALA A 264 -5.24 9.01 -29.79
C ALA A 264 -4.89 7.50 -29.89
N VAL A 265 -5.43 6.86 -30.94
CA VAL A 265 -5.14 5.48 -31.33
C VAL A 265 -4.61 5.48 -32.75
N SER A 266 -3.46 4.90 -32.96
CA SER A 266 -2.85 4.73 -34.28
C SER A 266 -2.44 3.28 -34.50
N ILE A 267 -2.75 2.71 -35.66
CA ILE A 267 -2.48 1.32 -36.01
C ILE A 267 -1.21 1.25 -36.84
N ALA A 268 -0.24 0.47 -36.36
CA ALA A 268 1.02 0.20 -37.07
C ALA A 268 0.87 -0.98 -38.06
N GLY A 269 -0.06 -1.89 -37.81
CA GLY A 269 -0.32 -3.05 -38.64
C GLY A 269 -1.44 -3.92 -38.09
N ALA A 270 -2.08 -4.70 -38.97
CA ALA A 270 -3.08 -5.67 -38.57
C ALA A 270 -3.03 -6.88 -39.51
N ASP A 271 -3.08 -8.08 -38.95
CA ASP A 271 -3.01 -9.34 -39.64
C ASP A 271 -3.93 -10.41 -39.01
N SER A 272 -4.30 -11.40 -39.80
CA SER A 272 -5.06 -12.57 -39.34
C SER A 272 -4.13 -13.76 -39.24
N ASP A 273 -4.35 -14.62 -38.24
CA ASP A 273 -3.67 -15.92 -38.10
C ASP A 273 -4.15 -16.96 -39.14
N LEU A 274 -5.25 -16.68 -39.87
CA LEU A 274 -5.76 -17.53 -40.93
C LEU A 274 -5.56 -16.88 -42.31
N PRO A 275 -4.82 -17.53 -43.23
CA PRO A 275 -4.69 -17.06 -44.60
C PRO A 275 -6.04 -16.93 -45.30
N GLY A 276 -6.19 -15.88 -46.13
CA GLY A 276 -7.43 -15.64 -46.90
C GLY A 276 -8.43 -14.73 -46.20
N VAL A 277 -8.33 -14.48 -44.88
CA VAL A 277 -9.09 -13.43 -44.19
C VAL A 277 -8.46 -12.09 -44.46
N GLY A 278 -9.20 -11.19 -45.08
CA GLY A 278 -8.71 -9.82 -45.36
C GLY A 278 -8.81 -8.90 -44.15
N VAL A 279 -7.76 -8.14 -43.89
CA VAL A 279 -7.75 -7.11 -42.81
C VAL A 279 -7.30 -5.78 -43.41
N LYS A 280 -8.14 -4.74 -43.25
CA LYS A 280 -7.82 -3.35 -43.61
C LYS A 280 -8.04 -2.47 -42.38
N PHE A 281 -7.23 -1.44 -42.22
CA PHE A 281 -7.35 -0.55 -41.08
C PHE A 281 -7.21 0.93 -41.48
N SER A 282 -7.72 1.80 -40.63
CA SER A 282 -7.59 3.25 -40.81
C SER A 282 -6.13 3.68 -40.62
N THR A 283 -5.64 4.55 -41.49
CA THR A 283 -4.35 5.22 -41.37
C THR A 283 -4.54 6.56 -40.62
N GLY A 284 -3.54 6.93 -39.80
CA GLY A 284 -3.54 8.16 -39.01
C GLY A 284 -3.88 7.92 -37.54
N SER A 285 -3.66 8.97 -36.74
CA SER A 285 -3.89 8.98 -35.29
C SER A 285 -5.16 9.76 -34.99
N GLY A 286 -6.02 9.20 -34.13
CA GLY A 286 -7.29 9.84 -33.75
C GLY A 286 -7.94 9.16 -32.53
N PRO A 287 -9.03 9.74 -31.99
CA PRO A 287 -9.70 9.18 -30.82
C PRO A 287 -10.35 7.82 -31.07
N VAL A 288 -10.52 7.45 -32.34
CA VAL A 288 -11.06 6.16 -32.81
C VAL A 288 -10.25 5.71 -34.01
N ALA A 289 -9.78 4.49 -33.99
CA ALA A 289 -9.26 3.80 -35.17
C ALA A 289 -10.23 2.68 -35.60
N ALA A 290 -10.25 2.34 -36.88
CA ALA A 290 -11.16 1.33 -37.42
C ALA A 290 -10.39 0.19 -38.07
N VAL A 291 -10.88 -1.03 -37.88
CA VAL A 291 -10.39 -2.26 -38.53
C VAL A 291 -11.55 -2.92 -39.25
N ARG A 292 -11.42 -3.11 -40.56
CA ARG A 292 -12.37 -3.86 -41.37
C ARG A 292 -11.83 -5.26 -41.59
N ILE A 293 -12.59 -6.25 -41.19
CA ILE A 293 -12.28 -7.66 -41.33
C ILE A 293 -13.21 -8.24 -42.42
N THR A 294 -12.66 -8.92 -43.42
CA THR A 294 -13.40 -9.47 -44.54
C THR A 294 -13.14 -10.98 -44.62
N VAL A 295 -14.20 -11.76 -44.59
CA VAL A 295 -14.16 -13.23 -44.76
C VAL A 295 -14.76 -13.57 -46.13
N PRO A 296 -13.95 -14.03 -47.10
CA PRO A 296 -14.44 -14.39 -48.44
C PRO A 296 -15.14 -15.72 -48.41
N GLU A 297 -15.97 -16.00 -49.44
CA GLU A 297 -16.75 -17.24 -49.62
C GLU A 297 -15.87 -18.49 -49.50
N ALA A 298 -14.69 -18.46 -50.11
CA ALA A 298 -13.78 -19.61 -50.09
C ALA A 298 -13.39 -20.02 -48.64
N VAL A 299 -13.27 -19.07 -47.73
CA VAL A 299 -12.99 -19.29 -46.30
C VAL A 299 -14.29 -19.63 -45.54
N ALA A 300 -15.39 -18.96 -45.90
CA ALA A 300 -16.67 -19.10 -45.22
C ALA A 300 -17.47 -20.35 -45.69
N ALA A 301 -16.97 -21.13 -46.63
CA ALA A 301 -17.62 -22.38 -47.10
C ALA A 301 -17.86 -23.37 -45.93
N GLN A 302 -16.97 -23.39 -44.94
CA GLN A 302 -17.12 -24.15 -43.70
C GLN A 302 -17.13 -23.19 -42.52
N SER A 303 -17.82 -23.57 -41.44
CA SER A 303 -17.75 -22.79 -40.18
C SER A 303 -16.32 -22.78 -39.64
N GLY A 304 -15.90 -21.66 -39.18
CA GLY A 304 -14.51 -21.49 -38.70
C GLY A 304 -14.35 -20.32 -37.73
N ARG A 305 -13.12 -20.16 -37.30
CA ARG A 305 -12.68 -19.06 -36.43
C ARG A 305 -11.23 -18.69 -36.73
N CYS A 306 -10.88 -17.43 -36.49
CA CYS A 306 -9.52 -16.94 -36.53
C CYS A 306 -9.36 -15.81 -35.50
N THR A 307 -8.12 -15.36 -35.34
CA THR A 307 -7.79 -14.20 -34.50
C THR A 307 -7.14 -13.15 -35.38
N VAL A 308 -7.68 -11.94 -35.34
CA VAL A 308 -7.03 -10.75 -35.92
C VAL A 308 -6.22 -10.07 -34.86
N ARG A 309 -4.94 -9.86 -35.16
CA ARG A 309 -3.99 -9.13 -34.29
C ARG A 309 -3.75 -7.75 -34.86
N VAL A 310 -3.96 -6.74 -34.01
CA VAL A 310 -3.78 -5.33 -34.37
C VAL A 310 -2.67 -4.75 -33.54
N ARG A 311 -1.56 -4.39 -34.17
CA ARG A 311 -0.42 -3.72 -33.53
C ARG A 311 -0.63 -2.22 -33.54
N LEU A 312 -0.49 -1.60 -32.40
CA LEU A 312 -0.67 -0.17 -32.21
C LEU A 312 0.68 0.54 -32.14
N SER A 313 0.82 1.65 -32.87
CA SER A 313 1.94 2.58 -32.70
C SER A 313 1.67 3.58 -31.58
N GLU A 314 0.37 3.89 -31.33
CA GLU A 314 -0.07 4.78 -30.26
C GLU A 314 -1.39 4.23 -29.68
N PRO A 315 -1.45 4.01 -28.35
CA PRO A 315 -0.44 4.20 -27.30
C PRO A 315 0.62 3.10 -27.22
N GLY A 316 0.74 2.25 -28.23
CA GLY A 316 1.57 1.05 -28.26
C GLY A 316 0.84 -0.20 -27.77
N GLY A 317 1.41 -1.38 -28.04
CA GLY A 317 0.82 -2.67 -27.65
C GLY A 317 0.05 -3.36 -28.78
N GLU A 318 -0.70 -4.39 -28.41
CA GLU A 318 -1.46 -5.24 -29.35
C GLU A 318 -2.89 -5.44 -28.85
N VAL A 319 -3.84 -5.44 -29.77
CA VAL A 319 -5.26 -5.79 -29.54
C VAL A 319 -5.58 -7.02 -30.35
N THR A 320 -6.17 -8.05 -29.72
CA THR A 320 -6.62 -9.27 -30.38
C THR A 320 -8.13 -9.26 -30.52
N ILE A 321 -8.63 -9.57 -31.72
CA ILE A 321 -10.05 -9.60 -32.05
C ILE A 321 -10.40 -11.04 -32.52
N PRO A 322 -11.12 -11.80 -31.68
CA PRO A 322 -11.66 -13.11 -32.11
C PRO A 322 -12.68 -12.92 -33.21
N VAL A 323 -12.57 -13.71 -34.28
CA VAL A 323 -13.49 -13.72 -35.41
C VAL A 323 -14.04 -15.12 -35.62
N SER A 324 -15.35 -15.25 -35.78
CA SER A 324 -16.03 -16.50 -36.05
C SER A 324 -17.01 -16.33 -37.19
N TRP A 325 -17.24 -17.39 -37.94
CA TRP A 325 -18.26 -17.43 -39.00
C TRP A 325 -18.95 -18.78 -39.08
N THR A 326 -20.18 -18.73 -39.51
CA THR A 326 -20.98 -19.94 -39.76
C THR A 326 -20.97 -20.21 -41.25
N GLY A 327 -20.55 -21.43 -41.64
CA GLY A 327 -20.52 -21.85 -43.03
C GLY A 327 -21.91 -21.91 -43.68
N THR A 328 -21.95 -21.66 -44.98
CA THR A 328 -23.13 -21.90 -45.76
C THR A 328 -23.28 -23.41 -45.97
N LYS A 329 -24.15 -24.07 -45.17
CA LYS A 329 -24.58 -25.44 -45.57
C LYS A 329 -25.17 -25.40 -46.96
N LYS A 330 -24.54 -26.07 -47.92
CA LYS A 330 -25.23 -26.56 -49.12
C LYS A 330 -26.18 -27.66 -48.76
#